data_cc08c64a259fbdf2694c80a4c43c0490
#
_entry.id   cc08c64a259fbdf2694c80a4c43c0490
#
_cell.length_a   1.000
_cell.length_b   1.000
_cell.length_c   1.000
_cell.angle_alpha   90.00
_cell.angle_beta   90.00
_cell.angle_gamma   90.00
#
_symmetry.space_group_name_H-M   'P 1'
#
loop_
_entity.id
_entity.type
_entity.pdbx_description
1 polymer ?
#
loop_
_entity_poly.entity_id
_entity_poly.type
_entity_poly.pdbx_seq_one_letter_code
_entity_poly.pdbx_strand_id
1 'polypeptide(L)'
;MTKAGETAEPIQVKCSYIYKGENNMRRSNRLSLALAVLVVAALACNLPQAAPSAEPNAAFTAAALTVAAQLTQVAQTQSAPTSAGSLPPPTNTSLPTIAPPPPTIAPPPTLPPTPTQICDAAAFVTDVTVPDGTVFAPNTAFVKTWRLKNVGTCSWTPSYTIVFDHGDQMSGPSAQALTSNVNPGQTVDLSVNLVSPAVNGSYKGYWKLRNPSGVTFTQFYADIKVAVTSSGFDLYTRAPDAAWIGGGGGGGGTILTFGGPDSDLNGFVMYRSGFLLEDGSSPSKILETHPKWVGDGVISGEYPAYTIVAGERFRAKIGFLAKADGTCGAGKVKFQLNYKEGGSLHPLGTWTKNCNGNLMTLDVDLSSLAGHSIRLVLAVLADGPASQDWAVWVAPRVVLP
;
A
#
# COMPACT_ATOMS: atom_id res chain seq x y z
N MET A 1 -45.59 -45.75 19.43
CA MET A 1 -46.02 -45.53 18.02
C MET A 1 -45.42 -44.19 17.64
N THR A 2 -44.54 -44.11 16.86
CA THR A 2 -43.98 -44.28 15.55
C THR A 2 -42.90 -43.30 15.32
N LYS A 3 -41.69 -43.76 15.09
CA LYS A 3 -40.79 -43.70 13.90
C LYS A 3 -40.09 -42.35 13.70
N ALA A 4 -38.86 -42.25 14.07
CA ALA A 4 -37.61 -42.32 13.31
C ALA A 4 -37.58 -41.51 12.02
N GLY A 5 -36.79 -40.41 12.01
CA GLY A 5 -36.29 -39.66 10.87
C GLY A 5 -34.79 -39.88 10.74
N GLU A 6 -34.39 -40.52 9.67
CA GLU A 6 -33.06 -40.98 9.28
C GLU A 6 -32.26 -39.78 8.70
N THR A 7 -31.11 -39.47 9.28
CA THR A 7 -30.16 -38.49 8.74
C THR A 7 -29.18 -39.21 7.82
N ALA A 8 -29.15 -38.82 6.57
CA ALA A 8 -28.21 -39.31 5.54
C ALA A 8 -26.76 -38.84 5.86
N GLU A 9 -25.86 -39.82 6.00
CA GLU A 9 -24.42 -39.64 6.03
C GLU A 9 -23.83 -39.35 4.64
N PRO A 10 -22.79 -38.50 4.52
CA PRO A 10 -22.12 -38.30 3.24
C PRO A 10 -21.18 -39.46 2.93
N ILE A 11 -21.29 -39.97 1.70
CA ILE A 11 -20.47 -41.04 1.15
C ILE A 11 -19.00 -40.60 1.06
N GLN A 12 -18.17 -41.22 1.88
CA GLN A 12 -16.70 -41.12 1.78
C GLN A 12 -16.20 -42.14 0.74
N VAL A 13 -15.70 -41.64 -0.38
CA VAL A 13 -15.02 -42.50 -1.37
C VAL A 13 -13.58 -42.73 -0.92
N LYS A 14 -13.32 -43.91 -0.35
CA LYS A 14 -11.96 -44.40 -0.05
C LYS A 14 -11.33 -44.94 -1.32
N CYS A 15 -10.35 -44.28 -1.90
CA CYS A 15 -9.45 -44.89 -2.88
C CYS A 15 -8.44 -45.80 -2.15
N SER A 16 -8.70 -47.09 -2.12
CA SER A 16 -7.75 -48.11 -1.68
C SER A 16 -6.91 -48.56 -2.86
N TYR A 17 -5.61 -48.31 -2.83
CA TYR A 17 -4.65 -48.89 -3.78
C TYR A 17 -4.42 -50.36 -3.39
N ILE A 18 -4.89 -51.30 -4.21
CA ILE A 18 -4.48 -52.70 -4.13
C ILE A 18 -3.40 -52.91 -5.20
N TYR A 19 -2.17 -53.12 -4.75
CA TYR A 19 -1.06 -53.56 -5.59
C TYR A 19 -0.85 -55.05 -5.31
N LYS A 20 -1.26 -55.94 -6.23
CA LYS A 20 -0.80 -57.32 -6.24
C LYS A 20 -0.37 -57.65 -7.67
N GLY A 21 0.90 -58.01 -7.79
CA GLY A 21 1.55 -58.23 -9.08
C GLY A 21 1.15 -59.51 -9.78
N GLU A 22 1.41 -59.54 -11.05
CA GLU A 22 1.95 -60.73 -11.75
C GLU A 22 2.61 -60.34 -13.08
N ASN A 23 3.60 -61.12 -13.46
CA ASN A 23 4.62 -60.90 -14.45
C ASN A 23 4.17 -61.10 -15.92
N ASN A 24 4.99 -60.51 -16.81
CA ASN A 24 5.11 -60.74 -18.24
C ASN A 24 4.11 -60.05 -19.19
N MET A 25 4.46 -58.77 -19.53
CA MET A 25 4.15 -58.20 -20.83
C MET A 25 5.31 -57.34 -21.36
N ARG A 26 5.62 -57.48 -22.65
CA ARG A 26 6.79 -56.91 -23.32
C ARG A 26 6.91 -55.39 -23.07
N ARG A 27 8.15 -54.94 -22.88
CA ARG A 27 8.55 -53.56 -22.43
C ARG A 27 7.97 -52.42 -23.27
N SER A 28 7.58 -52.63 -24.52
CA SER A 28 7.08 -51.58 -25.42
C SER A 28 5.63 -51.15 -25.16
N ASN A 29 4.76 -52.06 -24.71
CA ASN A 29 3.33 -51.73 -24.48
C ASN A 29 3.08 -51.04 -23.13
N ARG A 30 4.03 -51.12 -22.18
CA ARG A 30 3.88 -50.48 -20.87
C ARG A 30 4.16 -48.95 -20.91
N LEU A 31 5.05 -48.54 -21.84
CA LEU A 31 5.32 -47.10 -22.02
C LEU A 31 4.14 -46.36 -22.66
N SER A 32 3.49 -47.01 -23.65
CA SER A 32 2.34 -46.42 -24.34
C SER A 32 1.07 -46.34 -23.45
N LEU A 33 0.86 -47.33 -22.57
CA LEU A 33 -0.25 -47.27 -21.61
C LEU A 33 -0.05 -46.26 -20.51
N ALA A 34 1.17 -46.11 -19.99
CA ALA A 34 1.50 -45.09 -19.00
C ALA A 34 1.38 -43.64 -19.55
N LEU A 35 1.75 -43.44 -20.83
CA LEU A 35 1.60 -42.15 -21.50
C LEU A 35 0.12 -41.78 -21.73
N ALA A 36 -0.72 -42.76 -22.10
CA ALA A 36 -2.16 -42.57 -22.31
C ALA A 36 -2.89 -42.21 -21.01
N VAL A 37 -2.55 -42.83 -19.88
CA VAL A 37 -3.14 -42.52 -18.57
C VAL A 37 -2.73 -41.15 -18.09
N LEU A 38 -1.48 -40.70 -18.34
CA LEU A 38 -0.99 -39.35 -18.00
C LEU A 38 -1.70 -38.27 -18.82
N VAL A 39 -1.98 -38.50 -20.10
CA VAL A 39 -2.66 -37.52 -20.95
C VAL A 39 -4.15 -37.40 -20.55
N VAL A 40 -4.83 -38.50 -20.17
CA VAL A 40 -6.21 -38.43 -19.70
C VAL A 40 -6.32 -37.75 -18.34
N ALA A 41 -5.35 -37.94 -17.43
CA ALA A 41 -5.32 -37.27 -16.14
C ALA A 41 -5.06 -35.73 -16.28
N ALA A 42 -4.25 -35.32 -17.25
CA ALA A 42 -3.99 -33.92 -17.51
C ALA A 42 -5.18 -33.15 -18.12
N LEU A 43 -6.04 -33.86 -18.87
CA LEU A 43 -7.25 -33.29 -19.47
C LEU A 43 -8.42 -33.15 -18.48
N ALA A 44 -8.45 -33.93 -17.41
CA ALA A 44 -9.52 -33.89 -16.40
C ALA A 44 -9.36 -32.71 -15.38
N CYS A 45 -8.18 -32.07 -15.28
CA CYS A 45 -7.91 -30.99 -14.34
C CYS A 45 -8.03 -29.56 -14.93
N ASN A 46 -8.41 -29.42 -16.22
CA ASN A 46 -8.46 -28.11 -16.90
C ASN A 46 -9.88 -27.69 -17.33
N LEU A 47 -10.89 -27.95 -16.51
CA LEU A 47 -12.20 -27.31 -16.68
C LEU A 47 -12.17 -25.96 -15.95
N PRO A 48 -12.48 -24.83 -16.62
CA PRO A 48 -12.56 -23.54 -15.95
C PRO A 48 -13.75 -23.54 -14.98
N GLN A 49 -13.46 -23.47 -13.69
CA GLN A 49 -14.45 -23.26 -12.66
C GLN A 49 -14.92 -21.80 -12.75
N ALA A 50 -16.22 -21.59 -12.98
CA ALA A 50 -16.82 -20.26 -12.98
C ALA A 50 -16.60 -19.62 -11.61
N ALA A 51 -15.97 -18.45 -11.58
CA ALA A 51 -15.79 -17.66 -10.38
C ALA A 51 -17.17 -17.21 -9.85
N PRO A 52 -17.42 -17.28 -8.53
CA PRO A 52 -18.63 -16.68 -7.96
C PRO A 52 -18.59 -15.16 -8.19
N SER A 53 -19.69 -14.60 -8.71
CA SER A 53 -19.87 -13.16 -8.85
C SER A 53 -19.80 -12.52 -7.47
N ALA A 54 -18.82 -11.62 -7.26
CA ALA A 54 -18.75 -10.82 -6.05
C ALA A 54 -19.92 -9.82 -6.04
N GLU A 55 -20.81 -9.94 -5.08
CA GLU A 55 -21.80 -8.91 -4.80
C GLU A 55 -21.09 -7.62 -4.31
N PRO A 56 -21.57 -6.41 -4.70
CA PRO A 56 -20.95 -5.17 -4.28
C PRO A 56 -21.08 -5.00 -2.76
N ASN A 57 -19.95 -4.79 -2.12
CA ASN A 57 -19.73 -4.76 -0.68
C ASN A 57 -20.61 -3.69 0.00
N ALA A 58 -21.49 -4.09 0.90
CA ALA A 58 -22.35 -3.21 1.72
C ALA A 58 -21.55 -2.19 2.58
N ALA A 59 -20.27 -2.37 2.75
CA ALA A 59 -19.39 -1.46 3.49
C ALA A 59 -19.21 -0.09 2.83
N PHE A 60 -19.30 0.01 1.49
CA PHE A 60 -19.19 1.31 0.80
C PHE A 60 -20.44 2.17 0.95
N THR A 61 -21.61 1.55 1.13
CA THR A 61 -22.89 2.27 1.30
C THR A 61 -22.98 2.93 2.68
N ALA A 62 -22.42 2.32 3.73
CA ALA A 62 -22.41 2.87 5.08
C ALA A 62 -21.49 4.10 5.21
N ALA A 63 -20.33 4.11 4.54
CA ALA A 63 -19.39 5.24 4.55
C ALA A 63 -19.97 6.47 3.85
N ALA A 64 -20.69 6.30 2.74
CA ALA A 64 -21.31 7.39 2.00
C ALA A 64 -22.45 8.06 2.79
N LEU A 65 -23.23 7.31 3.55
CA LEU A 65 -24.29 7.84 4.40
C LEU A 65 -23.78 8.65 5.60
N THR A 66 -22.62 8.27 6.16
CA THR A 66 -22.01 8.98 7.29
C THR A 66 -21.49 10.37 6.87
N VAL A 67 -20.90 10.50 5.67
CA VAL A 67 -20.41 11.77 5.14
C VAL A 67 -21.58 12.72 4.83
N ALA A 68 -22.68 12.21 4.27
CA ALA A 68 -23.87 13.01 3.99
C ALA A 68 -24.53 13.57 5.28
N ALA A 69 -24.55 12.79 6.36
CA ALA A 69 -25.08 13.23 7.65
C ALA A 69 -24.24 14.34 8.31
N GLN A 70 -22.92 14.29 8.18
CA GLN A 70 -22.01 15.32 8.72
C GLN A 70 -22.13 16.66 7.97
N LEU A 71 -22.31 16.65 6.64
CA LEU A 71 -22.51 17.86 5.84
C LEU A 71 -23.83 18.56 6.17
N THR A 72 -24.88 17.82 6.53
CA THR A 72 -26.15 18.38 6.93
C THR A 72 -26.10 19.06 8.30
N GLN A 73 -25.30 18.57 9.24
CA GLN A 73 -25.12 19.20 10.55
C GLN A 73 -24.32 20.52 10.49
N VAL A 74 -23.36 20.65 9.59
CA VAL A 74 -22.58 21.89 9.42
C VAL A 74 -23.45 23.01 8.82
N ALA A 75 -24.41 22.69 7.95
CA ALA A 75 -25.34 23.67 7.37
C ALA A 75 -26.38 24.21 8.36
N GLN A 76 -26.73 23.48 9.42
CA GLN A 76 -27.73 23.90 10.43
C GLN A 76 -27.14 24.80 11.54
N THR A 77 -25.81 24.88 11.68
CA THR A 77 -25.16 25.67 12.75
C THR A 77 -24.90 27.14 12.36
N GLN A 78 -25.17 27.54 11.11
CA GLN A 78 -24.94 28.91 10.62
C GLN A 78 -26.14 29.82 10.57
N SER A 79 -27.28 29.45 11.15
CA SER A 79 -28.52 30.27 11.14
C SER A 79 -28.99 30.58 12.56
N ALA A 80 -28.26 31.41 13.31
CA ALA A 80 -28.77 32.04 14.51
C ALA A 80 -28.86 33.58 14.28
N PRO A 81 -30.01 34.21 14.40
CA PRO A 81 -30.14 35.65 14.21
C PRO A 81 -29.60 36.39 15.45
N THR A 82 -28.67 37.31 15.23
CA THR A 82 -28.19 38.24 16.25
C THR A 82 -29.27 39.29 16.47
N SER A 83 -29.88 39.35 17.64
CA SER A 83 -30.80 40.41 18.03
C SER A 83 -30.04 41.72 18.21
N ALA A 84 -30.39 42.73 17.40
CA ALA A 84 -29.90 44.08 17.53
C ALA A 84 -30.55 44.77 18.74
N GLY A 85 -29.73 45.20 19.71
CA GLY A 85 -30.14 46.07 20.81
C GLY A 85 -30.49 47.48 20.31
N SER A 86 -31.65 47.97 20.70
CA SER A 86 -32.13 49.31 20.40
C SER A 86 -31.35 50.37 21.16
N LEU A 87 -30.79 51.35 20.43
CA LEU A 87 -30.22 52.60 20.98
C LEU A 87 -31.38 53.63 21.18
N PRO A 88 -31.28 54.50 22.22
CA PRO A 88 -32.28 55.54 22.45
C PRO A 88 -32.19 56.69 21.43
N PRO A 89 -33.30 57.44 21.17
CA PRO A 89 -33.35 58.44 20.14
C PRO A 89 -32.56 59.72 20.52
N PRO A 90 -31.89 60.37 19.52
CA PRO A 90 -31.16 61.59 19.75
C PRO A 90 -32.08 62.80 19.95
N THR A 91 -31.76 63.64 20.91
CA THR A 91 -32.41 64.89 21.22
C THR A 91 -32.14 65.93 20.12
N ASN A 92 -33.19 66.54 19.59
CA ASN A 92 -33.11 67.60 18.59
C ASN A 92 -32.54 68.90 19.21
N THR A 93 -31.37 69.30 18.80
CA THR A 93 -30.83 70.64 19.01
C THR A 93 -30.86 71.38 17.68
N SER A 94 -31.62 72.46 17.60
CA SER A 94 -31.73 73.33 16.43
C SER A 94 -30.45 74.13 16.22
N LEU A 95 -29.81 73.96 15.04
CA LEU A 95 -28.68 74.75 14.60
C LEU A 95 -29.17 75.90 13.69
N PRO A 96 -28.49 77.04 13.67
CA PRO A 96 -28.93 78.22 12.91
C PRO A 96 -28.79 78.00 11.40
N THR A 97 -29.81 78.47 10.66
CA THR A 97 -29.86 78.42 9.19
C THR A 97 -28.76 79.28 8.57
N ILE A 98 -27.82 78.67 7.88
CA ILE A 98 -26.87 79.36 6.97
C ILE A 98 -27.44 79.24 5.54
N ALA A 99 -27.45 80.39 4.84
CA ALA A 99 -27.96 80.45 3.46
C ALA A 99 -27.18 79.54 2.51
N PRO A 100 -27.86 78.91 1.53
CA PRO A 100 -27.19 77.97 0.62
C PRO A 100 -26.19 78.71 -0.29
N PRO A 101 -25.00 78.14 -0.54
CA PRO A 101 -24.10 78.63 -1.55
C PRO A 101 -24.67 78.39 -2.96
N PRO A 102 -24.25 79.20 -3.97
CA PRO A 102 -24.74 79.06 -5.33
C PRO A 102 -24.39 77.68 -5.89
N PRO A 103 -25.21 77.09 -6.81
CA PRO A 103 -25.02 75.75 -7.35
C PRO A 103 -23.65 75.67 -8.09
N THR A 104 -22.73 74.86 -7.56
CA THR A 104 -21.51 74.49 -8.27
C THR A 104 -21.94 73.49 -9.37
N ILE A 105 -21.67 73.83 -10.62
CA ILE A 105 -21.86 72.91 -11.76
C ILE A 105 -20.89 71.75 -11.55
N ALA A 106 -21.48 70.57 -11.30
CA ALA A 106 -20.67 69.33 -11.20
C ALA A 106 -19.95 69.07 -12.54
N PRO A 107 -18.66 68.66 -12.58
CA PRO A 107 -18.02 68.27 -13.79
C PRO A 107 -18.77 67.03 -14.39
N PRO A 108 -18.81 66.93 -15.73
CA PRO A 108 -19.49 65.78 -16.36
C PRO A 108 -18.88 64.48 -15.88
N PRO A 109 -19.70 63.42 -15.67
CA PRO A 109 -19.19 62.15 -15.22
C PRO A 109 -18.14 61.60 -16.20
N THR A 110 -16.90 61.42 -15.73
CA THR A 110 -15.86 60.74 -16.48
C THR A 110 -16.32 59.27 -16.66
N LEU A 111 -16.52 58.86 -17.91
CA LEU A 111 -16.80 57.47 -18.23
C LEU A 111 -15.70 56.58 -17.66
N PRO A 112 -16.02 55.48 -17.00
CA PRO A 112 -15.00 54.53 -16.56
C PRO A 112 -14.17 54.08 -17.79
N PRO A 113 -12.85 53.89 -17.66
CA PRO A 113 -12.02 53.44 -18.78
C PRO A 113 -12.57 52.11 -19.31
N THR A 114 -12.80 52.05 -20.61
CA THR A 114 -13.18 50.79 -21.28
C THR A 114 -12.08 49.75 -20.99
N PRO A 115 -12.41 48.57 -20.50
CA PRO A 115 -11.42 47.54 -20.23
C PRO A 115 -10.68 47.21 -21.50
N THR A 116 -9.35 47.34 -21.47
CA THR A 116 -8.49 46.96 -22.60
C THR A 116 -8.66 45.46 -22.83
N GLN A 117 -9.26 45.08 -23.97
CA GLN A 117 -9.43 43.68 -24.33
C GLN A 117 -8.08 43.10 -24.74
N ILE A 118 -7.58 42.11 -24.02
CA ILE A 118 -6.31 41.45 -24.31
C ILE A 118 -6.58 40.33 -25.30
N CYS A 119 -5.77 40.28 -26.41
CA CYS A 119 -5.91 39.26 -27.46
C CYS A 119 -5.64 37.84 -26.90
N ASP A 120 -4.47 37.65 -26.28
CA ASP A 120 -4.00 36.38 -25.76
C ASP A 120 -4.14 36.35 -24.23
N ALA A 121 -5.16 35.69 -23.75
CA ALA A 121 -5.39 35.52 -22.32
C ALA A 121 -6.05 34.17 -22.01
N ALA A 122 -5.56 33.44 -21.03
CA ALA A 122 -6.16 32.19 -20.55
C ALA A 122 -6.40 32.26 -19.04
N ALA A 123 -7.46 31.60 -18.60
CA ALA A 123 -7.70 31.31 -17.19
C ALA A 123 -7.52 29.81 -16.94
N PHE A 124 -6.80 29.47 -15.87
CA PHE A 124 -6.76 28.10 -15.36
C PHE A 124 -8.13 27.75 -14.77
N VAL A 125 -8.63 26.55 -15.13
CA VAL A 125 -9.92 26.06 -14.63
C VAL A 125 -9.71 24.98 -13.58
N THR A 126 -8.96 23.90 -13.93
CA THR A 126 -8.70 22.78 -13.04
C THR A 126 -7.61 21.87 -13.58
N ASP A 127 -7.04 21.07 -12.70
CA ASP A 127 -6.32 19.86 -13.07
C ASP A 127 -7.35 18.77 -13.43
N VAL A 128 -7.31 18.31 -14.68
CA VAL A 128 -8.16 17.20 -15.15
C VAL A 128 -7.58 15.86 -14.71
N THR A 129 -6.25 15.75 -14.78
CA THR A 129 -5.50 14.60 -14.26
C THR A 129 -4.40 15.10 -13.33
N VAL A 130 -3.93 14.22 -12.46
CA VAL A 130 -2.79 14.47 -11.56
C VAL A 130 -2.97 15.76 -10.76
N PRO A 131 -3.86 15.79 -9.73
CA PRO A 131 -3.95 16.90 -8.78
C PRO A 131 -2.63 17.20 -8.10
N ASP A 132 -2.46 18.44 -7.62
CA ASP A 132 -1.24 18.87 -6.93
C ASP A 132 -0.89 17.96 -5.75
N GLY A 133 0.40 17.64 -5.63
CA GLY A 133 0.93 16.76 -4.58
C GLY A 133 0.67 15.27 -4.81
N THR A 134 0.16 14.86 -5.98
CA THR A 134 0.01 13.43 -6.33
C THR A 134 1.34 12.69 -6.17
N VAL A 135 1.32 11.54 -5.51
CA VAL A 135 2.51 10.72 -5.26
C VAL A 135 2.68 9.70 -6.36
N PHE A 136 3.87 9.65 -6.94
CA PHE A 136 4.30 8.63 -7.90
C PHE A 136 5.49 7.83 -7.38
N ALA A 137 5.61 6.58 -7.80
CA ALA A 137 6.86 5.85 -7.68
C ALA A 137 7.93 6.48 -8.59
N PRO A 138 9.23 6.31 -8.30
CA PRO A 138 10.31 6.74 -9.19
C PRO A 138 10.16 6.21 -10.62
N ASN A 139 10.57 6.98 -11.61
CA ASN A 139 10.57 6.62 -13.04
C ASN A 139 9.20 6.18 -13.59
N THR A 140 8.10 6.69 -13.05
CA THR A 140 6.74 6.36 -13.47
C THR A 140 6.26 7.35 -14.53
N ALA A 141 5.82 6.82 -15.69
CA ALA A 141 5.22 7.63 -16.73
C ALA A 141 3.78 8.02 -16.33
N PHE A 142 3.40 9.28 -16.61
CA PHE A 142 2.06 9.78 -16.37
C PHE A 142 1.68 10.88 -17.38
N VAL A 143 0.38 11.15 -17.49
CA VAL A 143 -0.14 12.23 -18.36
C VAL A 143 -0.71 13.32 -17.47
N LYS A 144 -0.14 14.51 -17.51
CA LYS A 144 -0.71 15.70 -16.86
C LYS A 144 -1.61 16.42 -17.85
N THR A 145 -2.85 16.68 -17.44
CA THR A 145 -3.84 17.41 -18.23
C THR A 145 -4.39 18.57 -17.42
N TRP A 146 -4.30 19.76 -17.98
CA TRP A 146 -4.91 20.98 -17.44
C TRP A 146 -6.09 21.40 -18.29
N ARG A 147 -7.15 21.90 -17.68
CA ARG A 147 -8.24 22.59 -18.36
C ARG A 147 -8.03 24.07 -18.26
N LEU A 148 -7.90 24.72 -19.43
CA LEU A 148 -7.79 26.17 -19.54
C LEU A 148 -9.00 26.71 -20.30
N LYS A 149 -9.39 27.97 -19.99
CA LYS A 149 -10.41 28.72 -20.69
C LYS A 149 -9.76 29.88 -21.45
N ASN A 150 -10.11 30.05 -22.73
CA ASN A 150 -9.73 31.24 -23.49
C ASN A 150 -10.59 32.42 -23.00
N VAL A 151 -9.97 33.34 -22.27
CA VAL A 151 -10.60 34.59 -21.79
C VAL A 151 -10.13 35.81 -22.56
N GLY A 152 -9.33 35.61 -23.61
CA GLY A 152 -8.90 36.63 -24.55
C GLY A 152 -9.93 36.88 -25.69
N THR A 153 -9.56 37.72 -26.63
CA THR A 153 -10.40 38.04 -27.80
C THR A 153 -9.95 37.35 -29.07
N CYS A 154 -8.75 36.72 -29.07
CA CYS A 154 -8.21 35.98 -30.18
C CYS A 154 -8.46 34.48 -30.05
N SER A 155 -8.78 33.78 -31.15
CA SER A 155 -8.84 32.32 -31.19
C SER A 155 -7.44 31.73 -31.17
N TRP A 156 -7.22 30.76 -30.27
CA TRP A 156 -5.99 29.95 -30.32
C TRP A 156 -6.13 28.88 -31.38
N THR A 157 -5.13 28.74 -32.22
CA THR A 157 -5.09 27.78 -33.31
C THR A 157 -4.00 26.73 -33.06
N PRO A 158 -3.88 25.67 -33.88
CA PRO A 158 -2.77 24.72 -33.75
C PRO A 158 -1.35 25.32 -33.88
N SER A 159 -1.22 26.58 -34.30
CA SER A 159 0.05 27.32 -34.27
C SER A 159 0.43 27.86 -32.89
N TYR A 160 -0.49 27.83 -31.92
CA TYR A 160 -0.18 28.06 -30.51
C TYR A 160 0.45 26.81 -29.91
N THR A 161 1.34 26.99 -28.92
CA THR A 161 2.07 25.88 -28.28
C THR A 161 2.03 25.99 -26.76
N ILE A 162 1.97 24.83 -26.09
CA ILE A 162 2.39 24.70 -24.70
C ILE A 162 3.91 24.66 -24.70
N VAL A 163 4.57 25.47 -23.89
CA VAL A 163 6.02 25.47 -23.74
C VAL A 163 6.42 25.29 -22.29
N PHE A 164 7.47 24.49 -22.04
CA PHE A 164 8.09 24.42 -20.74
C PHE A 164 8.80 25.75 -20.44
N ASP A 165 8.57 26.29 -19.24
CA ASP A 165 9.11 27.59 -18.83
C ASP A 165 10.31 27.42 -17.88
N HIS A 166 10.09 26.79 -16.72
CA HIS A 166 11.15 26.56 -15.72
C HIS A 166 10.73 25.49 -14.68
N GLY A 167 11.64 25.17 -13.75
CA GLY A 167 11.45 24.16 -12.72
C GLY A 167 11.81 22.76 -13.21
N ASP A 168 11.07 21.75 -12.75
CA ASP A 168 11.31 20.34 -13.07
C ASP A 168 10.54 19.95 -14.34
N GLN A 169 11.26 19.71 -15.43
CA GLN A 169 10.63 19.35 -16.73
C GLN A 169 10.03 17.94 -16.74
N MET A 170 10.48 17.05 -15.85
CA MET A 170 9.97 15.67 -15.69
C MET A 170 9.91 14.89 -17.02
N SER A 171 10.96 14.98 -17.83
CA SER A 171 11.07 14.39 -19.16
C SER A 171 9.98 14.85 -20.15
N GLY A 172 9.26 15.91 -19.83
CA GLY A 172 8.21 16.47 -20.68
C GLY A 172 8.78 17.14 -21.96
N PRO A 173 7.94 17.39 -22.97
CA PRO A 173 8.35 18.10 -24.17
C PRO A 173 8.71 19.55 -23.85
N SER A 174 9.72 20.10 -24.54
CA SER A 174 10.04 21.54 -24.44
C SER A 174 8.96 22.42 -25.06
N ALA A 175 8.25 21.91 -26.05
CA ALA A 175 7.09 22.54 -26.70
C ALA A 175 6.17 21.50 -27.32
N GLN A 176 4.85 21.77 -27.30
CA GLN A 176 3.82 20.92 -27.90
C GLN A 176 2.71 21.83 -28.49
N ALA A 177 2.37 21.63 -29.76
CA ALA A 177 1.31 22.38 -30.42
C ALA A 177 -0.08 22.02 -29.91
N LEU A 178 -1.03 22.95 -29.93
CA LEU A 178 -2.44 22.68 -29.73
C LEU A 178 -2.98 21.77 -30.83
N THR A 179 -3.94 20.91 -30.50
CA THR A 179 -4.52 19.95 -31.46
C THR A 179 -5.76 20.46 -32.16
N SER A 180 -6.37 21.55 -31.67
CA SER A 180 -7.60 22.12 -32.21
C SER A 180 -7.69 23.64 -31.95
N ASN A 181 -8.62 24.29 -32.62
CA ASN A 181 -8.94 25.71 -32.36
C ASN A 181 -9.70 25.85 -31.03
N VAL A 182 -9.40 26.92 -30.27
CA VAL A 182 -10.07 27.30 -29.04
C VAL A 182 -10.53 28.74 -29.15
N ASN A 183 -11.81 28.93 -29.45
CA ASN A 183 -12.37 30.27 -29.61
C ASN A 183 -12.52 31.01 -28.28
N PRO A 184 -12.63 32.34 -28.26
CA PRO A 184 -12.95 33.12 -27.09
C PRO A 184 -14.13 32.52 -26.30
N GLY A 185 -13.97 32.37 -25.01
CA GLY A 185 -14.94 31.77 -24.08
C GLY A 185 -14.94 30.24 -24.01
N GLN A 186 -14.31 29.52 -24.91
CA GLN A 186 -14.20 28.05 -24.89
C GLN A 186 -13.13 27.57 -23.94
N THR A 187 -13.30 26.31 -23.48
CA THR A 187 -12.31 25.58 -22.70
C THR A 187 -11.62 24.52 -23.55
N VAL A 188 -10.37 24.18 -23.17
CA VAL A 188 -9.57 23.13 -23.79
C VAL A 188 -8.84 22.33 -22.71
N ASP A 189 -8.71 21.03 -22.93
CA ASP A 189 -7.89 20.15 -22.12
C ASP A 189 -6.53 19.99 -22.81
N LEU A 190 -5.46 20.43 -22.13
CA LEU A 190 -4.09 20.41 -22.60
C LEU A 190 -3.31 19.35 -21.85
N SER A 191 -2.78 18.36 -22.57
CA SER A 191 -2.09 17.20 -21.98
C SER A 191 -0.62 17.17 -22.38
N VAL A 192 0.26 16.81 -21.44
CA VAL A 192 1.67 16.51 -21.68
C VAL A 192 2.03 15.16 -21.05
N ASN A 193 2.89 14.40 -21.73
CA ASN A 193 3.44 13.16 -21.20
C ASN A 193 4.67 13.50 -20.36
N LEU A 194 4.69 13.02 -19.12
CA LEU A 194 5.73 13.27 -18.14
C LEU A 194 6.23 11.95 -17.55
N VAL A 195 7.42 11.98 -16.94
CA VAL A 195 7.97 10.85 -16.18
C VAL A 195 8.44 11.40 -14.83
N SER A 196 8.02 10.76 -13.75
CA SER A 196 8.48 11.12 -12.42
C SER A 196 9.98 10.91 -12.27
N PRO A 197 10.73 11.82 -11.63
CA PRO A 197 12.16 11.66 -11.37
C PRO A 197 12.52 10.38 -10.62
N ALA A 198 13.80 9.96 -10.72
CA ALA A 198 14.28 8.74 -10.08
C ALA A 198 14.48 8.88 -8.56
N VAL A 199 14.62 10.11 -8.06
CA VAL A 199 14.92 10.40 -6.65
C VAL A 199 13.64 10.81 -5.92
N ASN A 200 13.50 10.36 -4.66
CA ASN A 200 12.40 10.79 -3.81
C ASN A 200 12.48 12.30 -3.55
N GLY A 201 11.35 12.98 -3.62
CA GLY A 201 11.30 14.43 -3.43
C GLY A 201 9.99 15.06 -3.91
N SER A 202 9.90 16.38 -3.82
CA SER A 202 8.82 17.17 -4.41
C SER A 202 9.34 17.85 -5.67
N TYR A 203 8.56 17.79 -6.74
CA TYR A 203 8.94 18.28 -8.06
C TYR A 203 7.83 19.15 -8.63
N LYS A 204 8.23 20.34 -9.12
CA LYS A 204 7.30 21.31 -9.69
C LYS A 204 7.84 21.88 -10.99
N GLY A 205 7.12 21.65 -12.08
CA GLY A 205 7.44 22.21 -13.40
C GLY A 205 6.38 23.20 -13.85
N TYR A 206 6.81 24.23 -14.54
CA TYR A 206 5.96 25.32 -15.02
C TYR A 206 5.91 25.35 -16.53
N TRP A 207 4.71 25.53 -17.08
CA TRP A 207 4.44 25.64 -18.50
C TRP A 207 3.69 26.94 -18.78
N LYS A 208 3.81 27.43 -20.01
CA LYS A 208 3.09 28.60 -20.52
C LYS A 208 2.46 28.28 -21.89
N LEU A 209 1.40 29.00 -22.22
CA LEU A 209 0.99 29.10 -23.62
C LEU A 209 1.88 30.12 -24.35
N ARG A 210 2.22 29.83 -25.61
CA ARG A 210 2.97 30.69 -26.52
C ARG A 210 2.19 30.86 -27.82
N ASN A 211 1.99 32.12 -28.24
CA ASN A 211 1.34 32.45 -29.50
C ASN A 211 2.29 32.26 -30.72
N PRO A 212 1.78 32.34 -31.95
CA PRO A 212 2.59 32.22 -33.18
C PRO A 212 3.71 33.25 -33.32
N SER A 213 3.59 34.43 -32.68
CA SER A 213 4.61 35.47 -32.65
C SER A 213 5.70 35.23 -31.62
N GLY A 214 5.64 34.09 -30.86
CA GLY A 214 6.61 33.73 -29.85
C GLY A 214 6.35 34.33 -28.45
N VAL A 215 5.28 35.11 -28.27
CA VAL A 215 4.93 35.72 -26.98
C VAL A 215 4.28 34.69 -26.08
N THR A 216 4.81 34.51 -24.88
CA THR A 216 4.24 33.62 -23.85
C THR A 216 3.24 34.35 -22.98
N PHE A 217 2.17 33.66 -22.61
CA PHE A 217 1.12 34.17 -21.74
C PHE A 217 0.58 33.04 -20.89
N THR A 218 -0.03 33.37 -19.78
CA THR A 218 -0.65 32.44 -18.80
C THR A 218 0.26 31.28 -18.39
N GLN A 219 0.59 31.20 -17.12
CA GLN A 219 1.39 30.14 -16.53
C GLN A 219 0.51 29.15 -15.78
N PHE A 220 0.84 27.86 -15.90
CA PHE A 220 0.26 26.75 -15.16
C PHE A 220 1.36 25.74 -14.85
N TYR A 221 1.11 24.75 -13.95
CA TYR A 221 2.18 23.88 -13.46
C TYR A 221 1.70 22.45 -13.21
N ALA A 222 2.66 21.55 -13.10
CA ALA A 222 2.49 20.23 -12.49
C ALA A 222 3.27 20.19 -11.18
N ASP A 223 2.64 19.76 -10.11
CA ASP A 223 3.22 19.60 -8.77
C ASP A 223 3.01 18.16 -8.32
N ILE A 224 4.11 17.41 -8.16
CA ILE A 224 4.06 16.00 -7.75
C ILE A 224 5.04 15.72 -6.62
N LYS A 225 4.81 14.62 -5.95
CA LYS A 225 5.78 14.00 -5.04
C LYS A 225 6.26 12.69 -5.62
N VAL A 226 7.54 12.41 -5.50
CA VAL A 226 8.11 11.11 -5.79
C VAL A 226 8.46 10.44 -4.47
N ALA A 227 7.88 9.29 -4.23
CA ALA A 227 8.18 8.49 -3.07
C ALA A 227 8.11 7.01 -3.43
N VAL A 228 9.05 6.25 -2.91
CA VAL A 228 8.96 4.80 -2.97
C VAL A 228 7.80 4.37 -2.07
N THR A 229 6.80 3.72 -2.65
CA THR A 229 5.69 3.15 -1.89
C THR A 229 5.95 1.66 -1.69
N SER A 230 5.92 1.21 -0.44
CA SER A 230 5.95 -0.19 -0.09
C SER A 230 4.68 -0.54 0.67
N SER A 231 4.02 -1.62 0.28
CA SER A 231 2.94 -2.21 1.08
C SER A 231 3.50 -2.90 2.32
N GLY A 232 4.82 -3.02 2.42
CA GLY A 232 5.50 -3.82 3.42
C GLY A 232 5.28 -5.33 3.22
N PHE A 233 6.00 -6.14 3.99
CA PHE A 233 5.79 -7.58 4.04
C PHE A 233 5.66 -8.02 5.50
N ASP A 234 4.42 -8.30 5.92
CA ASP A 234 4.13 -8.70 7.29
C ASP A 234 4.36 -10.22 7.46
N LEU A 235 5.55 -10.58 7.94
CA LEU A 235 5.93 -11.99 8.15
C LEU A 235 5.05 -12.66 9.21
N TYR A 236 4.51 -11.92 10.18
CA TYR A 236 3.55 -12.49 11.12
C TYR A 236 2.31 -12.99 10.38
N THR A 237 1.65 -12.15 9.61
CA THR A 237 0.44 -12.51 8.86
C THR A 237 0.71 -13.59 7.81
N ARG A 238 1.92 -13.61 7.24
CA ARG A 238 2.34 -14.58 6.22
C ARG A 238 2.96 -15.86 6.78
N ALA A 239 3.04 -16.02 8.09
CA ALA A 239 3.63 -17.21 8.71
C ALA A 239 2.93 -18.53 8.29
N PRO A 240 1.59 -18.60 8.08
CA PRO A 240 0.95 -19.79 7.52
C PRO A 240 1.35 -20.14 6.08
N ASP A 241 1.81 -19.14 5.30
CA ASP A 241 2.22 -19.31 3.90
C ASP A 241 3.69 -19.76 3.78
N ALA A 242 4.45 -19.76 4.89
CA ALA A 242 5.85 -20.16 4.90
C ALA A 242 6.01 -21.68 4.97
N ALA A 243 7.05 -22.18 4.31
CA ALA A 243 7.45 -23.58 4.40
C ALA A 243 8.28 -23.81 5.67
N TRP A 244 7.67 -24.40 6.69
CA TRP A 244 8.31 -24.66 7.97
C TRP A 244 8.96 -26.05 8.02
N ILE A 245 10.19 -26.10 8.54
CA ILE A 245 10.99 -27.32 8.65
C ILE A 245 11.65 -27.35 10.02
N GLY A 246 11.50 -28.44 10.74
CA GLY A 246 12.25 -28.79 11.94
C GLY A 246 13.45 -29.67 11.58
N GLY A 247 14.63 -29.40 12.16
CA GLY A 247 15.88 -30.11 11.83
C GLY A 247 16.85 -30.18 13.01
N GLY A 248 18.09 -30.61 12.75
CA GLY A 248 19.16 -30.77 13.74
C GLY A 248 19.35 -32.21 14.22
N GLY A 249 20.37 -32.44 15.05
CA GLY A 249 20.72 -33.79 15.51
C GLY A 249 21.29 -34.70 14.42
N GLY A 250 21.84 -34.15 13.33
CA GLY A 250 22.44 -34.92 12.23
C GLY A 250 21.43 -35.60 11.30
N GLY A 251 20.12 -35.37 11.46
CA GLY A 251 19.04 -35.88 10.61
C GLY A 251 18.56 -34.87 9.57
N GLY A 252 17.87 -35.36 8.52
CA GLY A 252 17.17 -34.52 7.56
C GLY A 252 16.05 -33.71 8.22
N GLY A 253 15.63 -32.59 7.57
CA GLY A 253 14.54 -31.77 8.08
C GLY A 253 13.17 -32.44 7.93
N THR A 254 12.29 -32.25 8.92
CA THR A 254 10.89 -32.68 8.90
C THR A 254 10.01 -31.48 8.57
N ILE A 255 9.09 -31.62 7.62
CA ILE A 255 8.10 -30.60 7.28
C ILE A 255 7.15 -30.46 8.47
N LEU A 256 6.95 -29.22 8.92
CA LEU A 256 6.06 -28.86 10.02
C LEU A 256 4.81 -28.16 9.49
N THR A 257 3.65 -28.45 10.08
CA THR A 257 2.41 -27.73 9.80
C THR A 257 2.32 -26.51 10.69
N PHE A 258 2.04 -25.35 10.12
CA PHE A 258 1.75 -24.14 10.90
C PHE A 258 0.49 -24.38 11.78
N GLY A 259 0.57 -24.00 13.06
CA GLY A 259 -0.52 -24.26 14.02
C GLY A 259 -0.64 -25.72 14.44
N GLY A 260 0.36 -26.55 14.13
CA GLY A 260 0.45 -27.92 14.64
C GLY A 260 0.62 -27.97 16.15
N PRO A 261 0.60 -29.19 16.75
CA PRO A 261 0.66 -29.33 18.21
C PRO A 261 1.99 -28.82 18.76
N ASP A 262 1.94 -28.12 19.90
CA ASP A 262 3.12 -27.60 20.60
C ASP A 262 3.93 -28.71 21.33
N SER A 263 3.45 -29.94 21.26
CA SER A 263 4.15 -31.15 21.71
C SER A 263 4.91 -31.90 20.60
N ASP A 264 4.95 -31.37 19.37
CA ASP A 264 5.69 -32.03 18.28
C ASP A 264 7.20 -32.03 18.58
N LEU A 265 7.79 -33.20 18.69
CA LEU A 265 9.21 -33.37 19.00
C LEU A 265 10.15 -32.87 17.88
N ASN A 266 9.65 -32.67 16.68
CA ASN A 266 10.41 -32.10 15.57
C ASN A 266 10.44 -30.56 15.60
N GLY A 267 9.78 -29.94 16.57
CA GLY A 267 9.57 -28.51 16.67
C GLY A 267 8.18 -28.10 16.20
N PHE A 268 7.80 -26.85 16.46
CA PHE A 268 6.50 -26.32 16.07
C PHE A 268 6.53 -24.83 15.85
N VAL A 269 5.54 -24.34 15.13
CA VAL A 269 5.32 -22.91 14.87
C VAL A 269 3.83 -22.61 14.99
N MET A 270 3.49 -21.54 15.72
CA MET A 270 2.09 -21.12 15.89
C MET A 270 1.98 -19.66 16.33
N TYR A 271 0.78 -19.11 16.23
CA TYR A 271 0.44 -17.86 16.89
C TYR A 271 0.15 -18.08 18.37
N ARG A 272 0.54 -17.10 19.19
CA ARG A 272 0.11 -17.03 20.61
C ARG A 272 -0.68 -15.74 20.83
N SER A 273 -1.73 -15.85 21.64
CA SER A 273 -2.59 -14.72 22.03
C SER A 273 -2.86 -14.76 23.51
N GLY A 274 -2.70 -13.63 24.20
CA GLY A 274 -2.90 -13.54 25.64
C GLY A 274 -1.77 -14.11 26.49
N PHE A 275 -0.66 -14.55 25.88
CA PHE A 275 0.52 -15.03 26.60
C PHE A 275 1.39 -13.85 27.02
N LEU A 276 1.98 -13.95 28.21
CA LEU A 276 3.03 -13.03 28.65
C LEU A 276 4.37 -13.42 28.04
N LEU A 277 5.18 -12.43 27.73
CA LEU A 277 6.57 -12.59 27.34
C LEU A 277 7.50 -12.39 28.53
N GLU A 278 8.77 -12.72 28.38
CA GLU A 278 9.79 -12.62 29.42
C GLU A 278 9.94 -11.22 30.05
N ASP A 279 9.52 -10.15 29.35
CA ASP A 279 9.52 -8.77 29.84
C ASP A 279 8.18 -8.36 30.49
N GLY A 280 7.25 -9.30 30.68
CA GLY A 280 5.93 -9.08 31.23
C GLY A 280 4.92 -8.47 30.24
N SER A 281 5.30 -8.18 29.01
CA SER A 281 4.38 -7.67 27.98
C SER A 281 3.52 -8.79 27.37
N SER A 282 2.36 -8.42 26.80
CA SER A 282 1.48 -9.34 26.05
C SER A 282 1.05 -8.70 24.72
N PRO A 283 1.94 -8.63 23.74
CA PRO A 283 1.61 -8.04 22.45
C PRO A 283 0.63 -8.91 21.66
N SER A 284 -0.12 -8.30 20.74
CA SER A 284 -1.12 -9.01 19.93
C SER A 284 -0.54 -9.88 18.81
N LYS A 285 0.73 -9.65 18.40
CA LYS A 285 1.37 -10.37 17.31
C LYS A 285 2.59 -11.16 17.80
N ILE A 286 2.34 -12.34 18.35
CA ILE A 286 3.37 -13.27 18.83
C ILE A 286 3.39 -14.48 17.91
N LEU A 287 4.51 -14.70 17.23
CA LEU A 287 4.81 -15.91 16.47
C LEU A 287 5.80 -16.75 17.28
N GLU A 288 5.33 -17.83 17.89
CA GLU A 288 6.18 -18.77 18.58
C GLU A 288 6.79 -19.77 17.61
N THR A 289 8.09 -20.04 17.79
CA THR A 289 8.85 -21.00 17.01
C THR A 289 9.73 -21.82 17.95
N HIS A 290 9.38 -23.08 18.17
CA HIS A 290 10.18 -23.97 18.99
C HIS A 290 11.06 -24.85 18.11
N PRO A 291 12.41 -24.86 18.30
CA PRO A 291 13.28 -25.73 17.55
C PRO A 291 13.01 -27.21 17.90
N LYS A 292 13.51 -28.14 17.09
CA LYS A 292 13.48 -29.58 17.41
C LYS A 292 14.04 -29.82 18.82
N TRP A 293 13.42 -30.71 19.60
CA TRP A 293 13.73 -30.98 21.02
C TRP A 293 15.07 -31.73 21.23
N VAL A 294 16.15 -31.20 20.61
CA VAL A 294 17.54 -31.70 20.74
C VAL A 294 18.49 -30.52 20.92
N GLY A 295 19.70 -30.77 21.45
CA GLY A 295 20.63 -29.70 21.80
C GLY A 295 21.13 -28.82 20.65
N ASP A 296 21.05 -29.30 19.42
CA ASP A 296 21.34 -28.58 18.17
C ASP A 296 20.08 -28.46 17.29
N GLY A 297 18.89 -28.52 17.90
CA GLY A 297 17.62 -28.44 17.22
C GLY A 297 17.46 -27.12 16.47
N VAL A 298 16.81 -27.19 15.29
CA VAL A 298 16.55 -26.05 14.44
C VAL A 298 15.08 -26.04 14.04
N ILE A 299 14.49 -24.88 13.93
CA ILE A 299 13.28 -24.62 13.17
C ILE A 299 13.57 -23.50 12.19
N SER A 300 13.09 -23.62 10.95
CA SER A 300 13.18 -22.56 9.95
C SER A 300 11.91 -22.46 9.12
N GLY A 301 11.50 -21.24 8.78
CA GLY A 301 10.38 -20.94 7.90
C GLY A 301 10.83 -20.12 6.70
N GLU A 302 10.70 -20.69 5.49
CA GLU A 302 10.94 -20.00 4.23
C GLU A 302 9.65 -19.37 3.73
N TYR A 303 9.63 -18.04 3.66
CA TYR A 303 8.46 -17.26 3.26
C TYR A 303 8.30 -17.19 1.73
N PRO A 304 7.10 -16.86 1.22
CA PRO A 304 6.90 -16.56 -0.19
C PRO A 304 7.83 -15.47 -0.69
N ALA A 305 8.09 -15.46 -2.01
CA ALA A 305 8.95 -14.46 -2.62
C ALA A 305 8.38 -13.04 -2.43
N TYR A 306 9.26 -12.10 -2.12
CA TYR A 306 8.98 -10.70 -1.96
C TYR A 306 10.06 -9.86 -2.62
N THR A 307 9.69 -8.83 -3.37
CA THR A 307 10.64 -7.91 -3.98
C THR A 307 10.91 -6.76 -3.02
N ILE A 308 12.15 -6.64 -2.57
CA ILE A 308 12.57 -5.58 -1.64
C ILE A 308 12.52 -4.22 -2.34
N VAL A 309 11.93 -3.25 -1.66
CA VAL A 309 11.87 -1.86 -2.10
C VAL A 309 13.01 -1.06 -1.44
N ALA A 310 13.57 -0.08 -2.14
CA ALA A 310 14.66 0.74 -1.62
C ALA A 310 14.29 1.41 -0.29
N GLY A 311 15.17 1.28 0.71
CA GLY A 311 14.98 1.84 2.06
C GLY A 311 14.17 0.95 3.00
N GLU A 312 13.68 -0.21 2.56
CA GLU A 312 12.99 -1.14 3.45
C GLU A 312 13.94 -1.74 4.50
N ARG A 313 13.36 -2.02 5.65
CA ARG A 313 14.04 -2.60 6.81
C ARG A 313 13.22 -3.76 7.37
N PHE A 314 13.90 -4.83 7.76
CA PHE A 314 13.25 -5.86 8.59
C PHE A 314 13.23 -5.40 10.05
N ARG A 315 12.06 -5.43 10.67
CA ARG A 315 11.84 -5.06 12.08
C ARG A 315 11.10 -6.17 12.81
N ALA A 316 11.59 -6.50 14.00
CA ALA A 316 10.96 -7.42 14.94
C ALA A 316 11.44 -7.15 16.38
N LYS A 317 10.76 -7.71 17.38
CA LYS A 317 11.41 -8.02 18.65
C LYS A 317 11.50 -9.54 18.79
N ILE A 318 12.52 -10.00 19.50
CA ILE A 318 12.74 -11.43 19.79
C ILE A 318 12.90 -11.66 21.28
N GLY A 319 12.50 -12.83 21.73
CA GLY A 319 12.57 -13.22 23.14
C GLY A 319 11.91 -14.57 23.38
N PHE A 320 11.38 -14.77 24.58
CA PHE A 320 10.75 -16.01 25.00
C PHE A 320 9.35 -15.78 25.56
N LEU A 321 8.49 -16.82 25.50
CA LEU A 321 7.28 -16.86 26.29
C LEU A 321 7.63 -16.92 27.77
N ALA A 322 6.84 -16.26 28.61
CA ALA A 322 6.89 -16.44 30.05
C ALA A 322 6.14 -17.72 30.49
N LYS A 323 6.66 -18.38 31.49
CA LYS A 323 5.97 -19.43 32.22
C LYS A 323 4.89 -18.83 33.13
N ALA A 324 4.10 -19.69 33.77
CA ALA A 324 3.08 -19.29 34.73
C ALA A 324 3.63 -18.51 35.94
N ASP A 325 4.92 -18.70 36.27
CA ASP A 325 5.63 -17.98 37.33
C ASP A 325 6.21 -16.62 36.88
N GLY A 326 5.96 -16.21 35.62
CA GLY A 326 6.47 -14.99 35.02
C GLY A 326 7.92 -15.07 34.54
N THR A 327 8.61 -16.22 34.72
CA THR A 327 9.97 -16.43 34.22
C THR A 327 9.96 -17.11 32.85
N CYS A 328 11.07 -17.08 32.11
CA CYS A 328 11.26 -17.85 30.88
C CYS A 328 12.27 -19.00 31.06
N GLY A 329 12.74 -19.23 32.30
CA GLY A 329 13.64 -20.32 32.63
C GLY A 329 15.04 -20.21 32.04
N ALA A 330 15.59 -21.32 31.51
CA ALA A 330 16.94 -21.40 30.97
C ALA A 330 16.98 -21.36 29.44
N GLY A 331 15.95 -20.81 28.79
CA GLY A 331 15.89 -20.71 27.33
C GLY A 331 17.09 -19.98 26.77
N LYS A 332 17.74 -20.58 25.74
CA LYS A 332 18.91 -20.01 25.06
C LYS A 332 18.93 -20.45 23.61
N VAL A 333 18.75 -19.51 22.70
CA VAL A 333 18.67 -19.79 21.28
C VAL A 333 19.46 -18.76 20.45
N LYS A 334 19.75 -19.12 19.19
CA LYS A 334 20.17 -18.20 18.16
C LYS A 334 19.03 -17.96 17.20
N PHE A 335 18.55 -16.73 17.15
CA PHE A 335 17.65 -16.25 16.10
C PHE A 335 18.44 -15.90 14.88
N GLN A 336 17.96 -16.29 13.71
CA GLN A 336 18.58 -15.94 12.43
C GLN A 336 17.55 -15.37 11.47
N LEU A 337 17.92 -14.27 10.82
CA LEU A 337 17.27 -13.78 9.63
C LEU A 337 18.18 -14.07 8.45
N ASN A 338 17.68 -14.82 7.48
CA ASN A 338 18.37 -15.13 6.25
C ASN A 338 17.45 -14.81 5.06
N TYR A 339 17.98 -14.85 3.84
CA TYR A 339 17.18 -14.87 2.63
C TYR A 339 17.70 -15.91 1.65
N LYS A 340 16.80 -16.37 0.77
CA LYS A 340 17.15 -17.20 -0.40
C LYS A 340 16.97 -16.44 -1.69
N GLU A 341 17.95 -16.53 -2.56
CA GLU A 341 17.92 -16.05 -3.92
C GLU A 341 18.60 -17.06 -4.83
N GLY A 342 17.99 -17.40 -5.98
CA GLY A 342 18.54 -18.40 -6.90
C GLY A 342 18.80 -19.79 -6.27
N GLY A 343 18.09 -20.13 -5.16
CA GLY A 343 18.28 -21.39 -4.43
C GLY A 343 19.36 -21.34 -3.34
N SER A 344 20.19 -20.30 -3.28
CA SER A 344 21.24 -20.13 -2.27
C SER A 344 20.71 -19.39 -1.04
N LEU A 345 21.16 -19.83 0.15
CA LEU A 345 20.85 -19.19 1.42
C LEU A 345 21.94 -18.18 1.81
N HIS A 346 21.53 -16.96 2.14
CA HIS A 346 22.41 -15.86 2.51
C HIS A 346 22.04 -15.32 3.89
N PRO A 347 22.98 -15.12 4.83
CA PRO A 347 22.69 -14.58 6.15
C PRO A 347 22.50 -13.05 6.09
N LEU A 348 21.51 -12.54 6.82
CA LEU A 348 21.31 -11.12 7.11
C LEU A 348 21.68 -10.77 8.55
N GLY A 349 21.47 -11.70 9.49
CA GLY A 349 21.84 -11.50 10.88
C GLY A 349 21.64 -12.73 11.73
N THR A 350 22.43 -12.82 12.82
CA THR A 350 22.31 -13.86 13.86
C THR A 350 22.39 -13.19 15.24
N TRP A 351 21.46 -13.51 16.12
CA TRP A 351 21.39 -12.95 17.47
C TRP A 351 21.22 -14.05 18.50
N THR A 352 22.18 -14.17 19.41
CA THR A 352 22.05 -15.05 20.57
C THR A 352 21.15 -14.39 21.60
N LYS A 353 20.12 -15.08 22.02
CA LYS A 353 19.16 -14.61 23.02
C LYS A 353 19.06 -15.62 24.15
N ASN A 354 19.32 -15.15 25.37
CA ASN A 354 19.07 -15.88 26.61
C ASN A 354 17.79 -15.32 27.26
N CYS A 355 17.10 -16.16 28.02
CA CYS A 355 16.06 -15.70 28.90
C CYS A 355 16.68 -14.77 29.98
N ASN A 356 16.33 -13.48 29.94
CA ASN A 356 16.90 -12.46 30.82
C ASN A 356 15.90 -11.34 31.21
N GLY A 357 14.59 -11.57 30.96
CA GLY A 357 13.54 -10.63 31.28
C GLY A 357 13.43 -9.43 30.31
N ASN A 358 14.11 -9.43 29.16
CA ASN A 358 14.08 -8.33 28.21
C ASN A 358 13.96 -8.82 26.78
N LEU A 359 13.07 -8.23 26.00
CA LEU A 359 13.03 -8.46 24.55
C LEU A 359 14.18 -7.71 23.83
N MET A 360 14.72 -8.33 22.79
CA MET A 360 15.70 -7.70 21.92
C MET A 360 15.01 -7.14 20.68
N THR A 361 15.25 -5.85 20.36
CA THR A 361 14.73 -5.23 19.14
C THR A 361 15.69 -5.46 17.99
N LEU A 362 15.14 -5.89 16.85
CA LEU A 362 15.85 -6.05 15.60
C LEU A 362 15.42 -4.97 14.61
N ASP A 363 16.41 -4.38 13.93
CA ASP A 363 16.20 -3.40 12.86
C ASP A 363 17.32 -3.58 11.82
N VAL A 364 17.04 -4.35 10.76
CA VAL A 364 18.02 -4.76 9.74
C VAL A 364 17.73 -4.01 8.44
N ASP A 365 18.72 -3.30 7.93
CA ASP A 365 18.65 -2.61 6.65
C ASP A 365 18.68 -3.61 5.49
N LEU A 366 17.70 -3.51 4.59
CA LEU A 366 17.60 -4.34 3.40
C LEU A 366 17.87 -3.56 2.10
N SER A 367 18.35 -2.32 2.20
CA SER A 367 18.55 -1.42 1.04
C SER A 367 19.49 -2.01 -0.02
N SER A 368 20.46 -2.84 0.38
CA SER A 368 21.37 -3.54 -0.55
C SER A 368 20.68 -4.59 -1.42
N LEU A 369 19.47 -5.01 -1.06
CA LEU A 369 18.64 -5.98 -1.78
C LEU A 369 17.51 -5.31 -2.57
N ALA A 370 17.52 -3.98 -2.69
CA ALA A 370 16.49 -3.25 -3.43
C ALA A 370 16.36 -3.73 -4.88
N GLY A 371 15.15 -4.07 -5.30
CA GLY A 371 14.85 -4.63 -6.63
C GLY A 371 15.02 -6.14 -6.74
N HIS A 372 15.63 -6.80 -5.75
CA HIS A 372 15.77 -8.25 -5.72
C HIS A 372 14.50 -8.93 -5.23
N SER A 373 14.07 -9.99 -5.91
CA SER A 373 12.99 -10.87 -5.47
C SER A 373 13.56 -12.02 -4.66
N ILE A 374 13.41 -11.95 -3.36
CA ILE A 374 14.01 -12.89 -2.40
C ILE A 374 12.93 -13.61 -1.59
N ARG A 375 13.32 -14.71 -0.93
CA ARG A 375 12.49 -15.39 0.07
C ARG A 375 13.15 -15.24 1.43
N LEU A 376 12.50 -14.51 2.34
CA LEU A 376 13.01 -14.36 3.70
C LEU A 376 12.91 -15.69 4.45
N VAL A 377 13.89 -15.97 5.31
CA VAL A 377 13.92 -17.18 6.14
C VAL A 377 14.14 -16.76 7.59
N LEU A 378 13.13 -17.02 8.44
CA LEU A 378 13.29 -16.94 9.88
C LEU A 378 13.75 -18.29 10.41
N ALA A 379 14.77 -18.31 11.25
CA ALA A 379 15.21 -19.54 11.88
C ALA A 379 15.52 -19.33 13.36
N VAL A 380 15.29 -20.38 14.16
CA VAL A 380 15.66 -20.47 15.56
C VAL A 380 16.44 -21.76 15.77
N LEU A 381 17.62 -21.63 16.37
CA LEU A 381 18.51 -22.72 16.67
C LEU A 381 18.68 -22.82 18.19
N ALA A 382 18.49 -24.01 18.75
CA ALA A 382 18.83 -24.27 20.15
C ALA A 382 20.34 -24.01 20.37
N ASP A 383 20.68 -23.37 21.49
CA ASP A 383 22.09 -23.14 21.91
C ASP A 383 22.32 -23.81 23.27
N GLY A 384 22.03 -25.10 23.31
CA GLY A 384 22.00 -25.97 24.49
C GLY A 384 20.76 -26.86 24.49
N PRO A 385 20.28 -27.31 25.65
CA PRO A 385 19.07 -28.12 25.76
C PRO A 385 17.84 -27.33 25.28
N ALA A 386 17.12 -27.85 24.32
CA ALA A 386 15.96 -27.17 23.70
C ALA A 386 14.69 -27.17 24.61
N SER A 387 14.69 -27.79 25.77
CA SER A 387 13.50 -28.03 26.61
C SER A 387 12.80 -26.75 27.12
N GLN A 388 13.41 -25.58 27.01
CA GLN A 388 12.87 -24.28 27.44
C GLN A 388 13.01 -23.20 26.35
N ASP A 389 13.19 -23.60 25.11
CA ASP A 389 13.42 -22.70 23.98
C ASP A 389 12.11 -22.24 23.32
N TRP A 390 11.14 -21.76 24.13
CA TRP A 390 9.88 -21.16 23.65
C TRP A 390 10.12 -19.79 23.04
N ALA A 391 10.86 -19.80 21.95
CA ALA A 391 11.32 -18.60 21.25
C ALA A 391 10.18 -17.89 20.50
N VAL A 392 10.15 -16.57 20.57
CA VAL A 392 9.12 -15.77 19.91
C VAL A 392 9.69 -14.66 19.02
N TRP A 393 9.03 -14.45 17.89
CA TRP A 393 9.15 -13.26 17.06
C TRP A 393 7.92 -12.39 17.29
N VAL A 394 8.11 -11.15 17.72
CA VAL A 394 7.02 -10.19 17.93
C VAL A 394 6.95 -9.25 16.74
N ALA A 395 5.82 -9.30 16.04
CA ALA A 395 5.49 -8.50 14.90
C ALA A 395 6.61 -8.42 13.83
N PRO A 396 7.16 -9.57 13.37
CA PRO A 396 8.20 -9.58 12.34
C PRO A 396 7.63 -9.05 11.02
N ARG A 397 8.30 -8.04 10.43
CA ARG A 397 7.82 -7.39 9.21
C ARG A 397 8.95 -6.68 8.46
N VAL A 398 8.78 -6.53 7.15
CA VAL A 398 9.55 -5.60 6.31
C VAL A 398 8.72 -4.36 6.09
N VAL A 399 9.28 -3.19 6.35
CA VAL A 399 8.59 -1.89 6.24
C VAL A 399 9.59 -0.79 5.86
N LEU A 400 9.09 0.29 5.27
CA LEU A 400 9.83 1.56 5.21
C LEU A 400 9.98 2.15 6.62
N PRO A 401 11.02 2.96 6.88
CA PRO A 401 11.28 3.61 8.16
C PRO A 401 10.14 4.45 8.69
#